data_7a247b9de8c9d556dcf2660dbd855ae8
#
_entry.id   7a247b9de8c9d556dcf2660dbd855ae8
#
_cell.length_a   1.000
_cell.length_b   1.000
_cell.length_c   1.000
_cell.angle_alpha   90.00
_cell.angle_beta   90.00
_cell.angle_gamma   90.00
#
_symmetry.space_group_name_H-M   'P 1'
#
loop_
_entity.id
_entity.type
_entity.pdbx_description
1 polymer ?
#
loop_
_entity_poly.entity_id
_entity_poly.type
_entity_poly.pdbx_seq_one_letter_code
_entity_poly.pdbx_strand_id
1 'polypeptide(L)'
;MATTTTATHSRKAHRTLLDPAGKQAEAYEPPRLQVPVDPSRDHIQGDPKALLTLVQYGDYQCPYCGAAYPEVKRVQRELGSKLRFVFRNFPLTNVHEFAMVAAETAEAASAQAKFWEMHDFLYEHQATLGDPTVALGYAKKLGLDTQRFEREIAQHVHEKKIKDDFMGGVRSGVNGTPTFYVNGVRHDGPAEADALVEAFRTKSSN
;
A
#
# COMPACT_ATOMS: atom_id res chain seq x y z
N MET A 1 -16.16 7.05 -61.87
CA MET A 1 -16.91 6.17 -60.90
C MET A 1 -16.16 6.26 -59.57
N ALA A 2 -16.71 7.01 -58.64
CA ALA A 2 -16.11 7.22 -57.32
C ALA A 2 -16.86 6.36 -56.32
N THR A 3 -16.16 5.39 -55.68
CA THR A 3 -16.70 4.53 -54.61
C THR A 3 -16.45 5.19 -53.25
N THR A 4 -17.49 5.67 -52.63
CA THR A 4 -17.50 6.22 -51.29
C THR A 4 -17.57 5.09 -50.25
N THR A 5 -16.50 4.89 -49.46
CA THR A 5 -16.49 3.94 -48.36
C THR A 5 -16.97 4.61 -47.09
N THR A 6 -18.15 4.22 -46.63
CA THR A 6 -18.81 4.72 -45.41
C THR A 6 -18.22 3.98 -44.22
N ALA A 7 -17.46 4.66 -43.35
CA ALA A 7 -16.97 4.12 -42.08
C ALA A 7 -18.08 4.15 -41.03
N THR A 8 -18.56 2.99 -40.63
CA THR A 8 -19.55 2.80 -39.56
C THR A 8 -18.85 2.94 -38.19
N HIS A 9 -19.03 4.06 -37.53
CA HIS A 9 -18.62 4.24 -36.13
C HIS A 9 -19.61 3.48 -35.22
N SER A 10 -19.17 2.35 -34.68
CA SER A 10 -19.88 1.63 -33.62
C SER A 10 -19.75 2.41 -32.31
N ARG A 11 -20.75 3.19 -31.94
CA ARG A 11 -20.91 3.78 -30.62
C ARG A 11 -21.29 2.65 -29.65
N LYS A 12 -20.36 2.24 -28.77
CA LYS A 12 -20.69 1.42 -27.59
C LYS A 12 -21.68 2.20 -26.73
N ALA A 13 -22.93 1.74 -26.71
CA ALA A 13 -23.97 2.28 -25.84
C ALA A 13 -23.59 2.01 -24.39
N HIS A 14 -23.24 3.02 -23.63
CA HIS A 14 -23.16 2.95 -22.17
C HIS A 14 -24.59 2.74 -21.65
N ARG A 15 -24.84 1.55 -21.10
CA ARG A 15 -26.10 1.23 -20.46
C ARG A 15 -26.19 2.01 -19.15
N THR A 16 -26.89 3.14 -19.16
CA THR A 16 -27.15 3.96 -17.98
C THR A 16 -28.03 3.14 -17.02
N LEU A 17 -27.52 2.82 -15.84
CA LEU A 17 -28.30 2.22 -14.78
C LEU A 17 -29.10 3.34 -14.10
N LEU A 18 -30.42 3.17 -14.02
CA LEU A 18 -31.30 4.06 -13.27
C LEU A 18 -31.50 3.48 -11.86
N ASP A 19 -31.60 4.36 -10.87
CA ASP A 19 -31.99 3.99 -9.51
C ASP A 19 -33.50 3.64 -9.46
N PRO A 20 -34.02 3.08 -8.35
CA PRO A 20 -35.44 2.77 -8.21
C PRO A 20 -36.39 3.98 -8.34
N ALA A 21 -35.87 5.21 -8.25
CA ALA A 21 -36.61 6.46 -8.43
C ALA A 21 -36.47 7.03 -9.85
N GLY A 22 -35.84 6.30 -10.81
CA GLY A 22 -35.67 6.71 -12.19
C GLY A 22 -34.61 7.76 -12.43
N LYS A 23 -33.76 8.09 -11.42
CA LYS A 23 -32.63 8.99 -11.58
C LYS A 23 -31.41 8.23 -12.08
N GLN A 24 -30.55 8.90 -12.84
CA GLN A 24 -29.26 8.32 -13.21
C GLN A 24 -28.47 8.04 -11.92
N ALA A 25 -28.14 6.76 -11.67
CA ALA A 25 -27.23 6.43 -10.59
C ALA A 25 -25.88 7.13 -10.87
N GLU A 26 -25.39 7.94 -9.94
CA GLU A 26 -24.05 8.51 -10.05
C GLU A 26 -23.05 7.36 -10.18
N ALA A 27 -22.20 7.42 -11.19
CA ALA A 27 -21.18 6.41 -11.39
C ALA A 27 -20.24 6.43 -10.17
N TYR A 28 -20.05 5.28 -9.54
CA TYR A 28 -19.10 5.18 -8.43
C TYR A 28 -17.70 5.52 -8.92
N GLU A 29 -17.10 6.57 -8.33
CA GLU A 29 -15.69 6.89 -8.53
C GLU A 29 -14.88 6.48 -7.32
N PRO A 30 -13.90 5.57 -7.49
CA PRO A 30 -13.06 5.14 -6.38
C PRO A 30 -12.25 6.32 -5.83
N PRO A 31 -12.08 6.40 -4.49
CA PRO A 31 -11.29 7.45 -3.87
C PRO A 31 -9.88 7.58 -4.46
N ARG A 32 -9.35 8.80 -4.45
CA ARG A 32 -7.99 9.10 -4.91
C ARG A 32 -7.06 9.34 -3.73
N LEU A 33 -5.80 8.97 -3.90
CA LEU A 33 -4.74 9.25 -2.95
C LEU A 33 -4.61 10.77 -2.74
N GLN A 34 -4.93 11.26 -1.54
CA GLN A 34 -4.90 12.70 -1.22
C GLN A 34 -3.51 13.21 -0.88
N VAL A 35 -2.65 12.32 -0.38
CA VAL A 35 -1.26 12.65 -0.06
C VAL A 35 -0.35 12.03 -1.12
N PRO A 36 0.21 12.85 -2.05
CA PRO A 36 1.08 12.36 -3.11
C PRO A 36 2.28 11.58 -2.56
N VAL A 37 2.83 10.68 -3.37
CA VAL A 37 4.08 9.99 -3.03
C VAL A 37 5.24 10.98 -3.05
N ASP A 38 6.00 10.99 -1.94
CA ASP A 38 7.16 11.86 -1.73
C ASP A 38 8.37 11.01 -1.30
N PRO A 39 9.42 10.92 -2.13
CA PRO A 39 10.60 10.13 -1.82
C PRO A 39 11.36 10.57 -0.56
N SER A 40 11.16 11.80 -0.09
CA SER A 40 11.79 12.30 1.15
C SER A 40 11.10 11.80 2.41
N ARG A 41 9.88 11.26 2.27
CA ARG A 41 9.03 10.85 3.40
C ARG A 41 8.62 9.38 3.33
N ASP A 42 8.33 8.89 2.12
CA ASP A 42 7.74 7.56 1.92
C ASP A 42 8.81 6.46 1.81
N HIS A 43 8.49 5.29 2.33
CA HIS A 43 9.27 4.09 2.07
C HIS A 43 8.96 3.58 0.66
N ILE A 44 9.93 3.71 -0.25
CA ILE A 44 9.81 3.33 -1.65
C ILE A 44 10.74 2.18 -1.95
N GLN A 45 10.21 1.11 -2.54
CA GLN A 45 10.98 0.02 -3.13
C GLN A 45 10.86 0.04 -4.65
N GLY A 46 11.97 -0.08 -5.35
CA GLY A 46 12.09 0.13 -6.80
C GLY A 46 12.56 1.55 -7.14
N ASP A 47 12.55 1.89 -8.44
CA ASP A 47 12.95 3.23 -8.90
C ASP A 47 11.91 4.28 -8.47
N PRO A 48 12.30 5.31 -7.69
CA PRO A 48 11.37 6.39 -7.30
C PRO A 48 10.71 7.10 -8.48
N LYS A 49 11.27 7.00 -9.68
CA LYS A 49 10.76 7.59 -10.93
C LYS A 49 9.98 6.59 -11.78
N ALA A 50 9.76 5.35 -11.32
CA ALA A 50 9.00 4.35 -12.05
C ALA A 50 7.59 4.85 -12.41
N LEU A 51 7.13 4.47 -13.62
CA LEU A 51 5.85 4.95 -14.17
C LEU A 51 4.63 4.39 -13.43
N LEU A 52 4.76 3.16 -12.91
CA LEU A 52 3.69 2.49 -12.17
C LEU A 52 3.92 2.67 -10.66
N THR A 53 2.85 3.02 -9.96
CA THR A 53 2.91 3.26 -8.51
C THR A 53 1.87 2.40 -7.81
N LEU A 54 2.33 1.53 -6.90
CA LEU A 54 1.47 0.82 -5.96
C LEU A 54 1.71 1.37 -4.56
N VAL A 55 0.71 2.01 -3.97
CA VAL A 55 0.76 2.44 -2.57
C VAL A 55 -0.09 1.47 -1.75
N GLN A 56 0.49 0.92 -0.70
CA GLN A 56 -0.21 0.13 0.31
C GLN A 56 -0.27 0.88 1.63
N TYR A 57 -1.46 1.04 2.17
CA TYR A 57 -1.66 1.31 3.59
C TYR A 57 -1.80 -0.03 4.31
N GLY A 58 -0.91 -0.30 5.23
CA GLY A 58 -0.79 -1.62 5.87
C GLY A 58 -0.59 -1.56 7.37
N ASP A 59 -0.93 -2.68 7.99
CA ASP A 59 -0.78 -2.97 9.41
C ASP A 59 -0.06 -4.31 9.55
N TYR A 60 1.05 -4.31 10.26
CA TYR A 60 1.89 -5.51 10.40
C TYR A 60 1.21 -6.65 11.17
N GLN A 61 0.24 -6.35 12.02
CA GLN A 61 -0.51 -7.38 12.76
C GLN A 61 -1.77 -7.84 12.01
N CYS A 62 -2.24 -7.10 10.98
CA CYS A 62 -3.42 -7.46 10.23
C CYS A 62 -3.22 -8.76 9.43
N PRO A 63 -4.05 -9.81 9.65
CA PRO A 63 -3.88 -11.08 8.93
C PRO A 63 -4.11 -10.95 7.41
N TYR A 64 -4.97 -10.02 6.99
CA TYR A 64 -5.19 -9.74 5.57
C TYR A 64 -3.97 -9.05 4.92
N CYS A 65 -3.23 -8.23 5.68
CA CYS A 65 -1.96 -7.68 5.20
C CYS A 65 -0.90 -8.77 5.08
N GLY A 66 -0.85 -9.71 6.04
CA GLY A 66 0.02 -10.87 5.95
C GLY A 66 -0.27 -11.75 4.74
N ALA A 67 -1.57 -11.98 4.45
CA ALA A 67 -1.99 -12.71 3.25
C ALA A 67 -1.64 -11.95 1.95
N ALA A 68 -1.74 -10.62 1.95
CA ALA A 68 -1.40 -9.79 0.80
C ALA A 68 0.12 -9.63 0.58
N TYR A 69 0.94 -9.81 1.59
CA TYR A 69 2.41 -9.63 1.50
C TYR A 69 3.05 -10.46 0.37
N PRO A 70 2.86 -11.81 0.27
CA PRO A 70 3.42 -12.59 -0.83
C PRO A 70 2.86 -12.16 -2.21
N GLU A 71 1.62 -11.68 -2.27
CA GLU A 71 1.02 -11.19 -3.51
C GLU A 71 1.69 -9.89 -3.97
N VAL A 72 1.95 -8.95 -3.06
CA VAL A 72 2.73 -7.73 -3.36
C VAL A 72 4.13 -8.08 -3.87
N LYS A 73 4.82 -9.04 -3.24
CA LYS A 73 6.12 -9.53 -3.73
C LYS A 73 6.01 -10.12 -5.14
N ARG A 74 4.89 -10.76 -5.48
CA ARG A 74 4.63 -11.28 -6.84
C ARG A 74 4.42 -10.14 -7.83
N VAL A 75 3.63 -9.11 -7.49
CA VAL A 75 3.44 -7.89 -8.32
C VAL A 75 4.79 -7.22 -8.60
N GLN A 76 5.63 -7.07 -7.56
CA GLN A 76 6.96 -6.48 -7.73
C GLN A 76 7.86 -7.28 -8.67
N ARG A 77 7.84 -8.61 -8.59
CA ARG A 77 8.60 -9.47 -9.52
C ARG A 77 8.09 -9.37 -10.96
N GLU A 78 6.76 -9.35 -11.14
CA GLU A 78 6.13 -9.31 -12.47
C GLU A 78 6.35 -7.98 -13.19
N LEU A 79 6.19 -6.85 -12.48
CA LEU A 79 6.31 -5.52 -13.06
C LEU A 79 7.77 -5.00 -13.07
N GLY A 80 8.63 -5.58 -12.25
CA GLY A 80 10.07 -5.30 -12.20
C GLY A 80 10.38 -3.80 -12.05
N SER A 81 11.31 -3.31 -12.86
CA SER A 81 11.78 -1.91 -12.83
C SER A 81 10.71 -0.88 -13.23
N LYS A 82 9.56 -1.31 -13.74
CA LYS A 82 8.46 -0.41 -14.10
C LYS A 82 7.65 0.05 -12.88
N LEU A 83 7.77 -0.66 -11.75
CA LEU A 83 7.00 -0.43 -10.53
C LEU A 83 7.84 0.24 -9.45
N ARG A 84 7.28 1.27 -8.81
CA ARG A 84 7.63 1.67 -7.46
C ARG A 84 6.54 1.22 -6.50
N PHE A 85 6.93 0.49 -5.47
CA PHE A 85 6.06 0.10 -4.36
C PHE A 85 6.29 1.05 -3.19
N VAL A 86 5.20 1.53 -2.60
CA VAL A 86 5.21 2.46 -1.47
C VAL A 86 4.43 1.85 -0.32
N PHE A 87 5.04 1.77 0.85
CA PHE A 87 4.36 1.34 2.06
C PHE A 87 4.14 2.52 2.99
N ARG A 88 2.94 2.60 3.56
CA ARG A 88 2.53 3.57 4.57
C ARG A 88 1.90 2.86 5.75
N ASN A 89 2.28 3.23 6.95
CA ASN A 89 1.75 2.66 8.17
C ASN A 89 0.28 3.07 8.38
N PHE A 90 -0.57 2.08 8.67
CA PHE A 90 -1.96 2.30 9.05
C PHE A 90 -2.35 1.33 10.18
N PRO A 91 -1.73 1.47 11.38
CA PRO A 91 -1.96 0.57 12.50
C PRO A 91 -3.38 0.70 13.05
N LEU A 92 -4.13 -0.41 13.08
CA LEU A 92 -5.49 -0.50 13.60
C LEU A 92 -5.46 -0.82 15.10
N THR A 93 -4.95 0.11 15.92
CA THR A 93 -4.67 -0.08 17.35
C THR A 93 -5.88 -0.41 18.20
N ASN A 94 -7.10 -0.21 17.71
CA ASN A 94 -8.35 -0.58 18.36
C ASN A 94 -8.71 -2.07 18.22
N VAL A 95 -8.04 -2.80 17.31
CA VAL A 95 -8.27 -4.24 17.05
C VAL A 95 -6.99 -5.07 17.05
N HIS A 96 -5.83 -4.42 16.90
CA HIS A 96 -4.51 -5.06 16.82
C HIS A 96 -3.57 -4.45 17.87
N GLU A 97 -3.38 -5.17 18.97
CA GLU A 97 -2.63 -4.72 20.17
C GLU A 97 -1.18 -4.33 19.84
N PHE A 98 -0.52 -5.07 18.93
CA PHE A 98 0.90 -4.86 18.59
C PHE A 98 1.12 -4.04 17.33
N ALA A 99 0.04 -3.53 16.69
CA ALA A 99 0.15 -2.82 15.41
C ALA A 99 1.04 -1.57 15.51
N MET A 100 0.93 -0.79 16.58
CA MET A 100 1.73 0.41 16.77
C MET A 100 3.20 0.07 17.00
N VAL A 101 3.51 -0.82 17.92
CA VAL A 101 4.91 -1.19 18.22
C VAL A 101 5.57 -1.86 17.02
N ALA A 102 4.84 -2.63 16.21
CA ALA A 102 5.37 -3.22 14.99
C ALA A 102 5.69 -2.12 13.94
N ALA A 103 4.84 -1.10 13.80
CA ALA A 103 5.12 0.04 12.95
C ALA A 103 6.35 0.84 13.45
N GLU A 104 6.46 1.10 14.75
CA GLU A 104 7.64 1.75 15.36
C GLU A 104 8.91 0.93 15.17
N THR A 105 8.81 -0.40 15.23
CA THR A 105 9.92 -1.34 14.96
C THR A 105 10.44 -1.17 13.53
N ALA A 106 9.55 -1.09 12.54
CA ALA A 106 9.91 -0.86 11.15
C ALA A 106 10.55 0.52 10.95
N GLU A 107 10.01 1.57 11.58
CA GLU A 107 10.54 2.93 11.48
C GLU A 107 11.89 3.09 12.21
N ALA A 108 12.10 2.44 13.35
CA ALA A 108 13.39 2.42 14.03
C ALA A 108 14.49 1.73 13.19
N ALA A 109 14.12 0.67 12.45
CA ALA A 109 15.02 0.06 11.47
C ALA A 109 15.24 0.99 10.26
N SER A 110 14.21 1.72 9.83
CA SER A 110 14.30 2.75 8.78
C SER A 110 15.31 3.85 9.11
N ALA A 111 15.35 4.32 10.36
CA ALA A 111 16.29 5.31 10.84
C ALA A 111 17.76 4.85 10.74
N GLN A 112 17.96 3.56 10.46
CA GLN A 112 19.26 2.91 10.24
C GLN A 112 19.34 2.26 8.84
N ALA A 113 18.54 2.74 7.88
CA ALA A 113 18.50 2.29 6.47
C ALA A 113 18.15 0.82 6.26
N LYS A 114 17.35 0.21 7.18
CA LYS A 114 16.93 -1.19 7.16
C LYS A 114 15.41 -1.38 7.21
N PHE A 115 14.67 -0.42 6.62
CA PHE A 115 13.21 -0.51 6.60
C PHE A 115 12.70 -1.78 5.95
N TRP A 116 13.14 -2.07 4.72
CA TRP A 116 12.57 -3.15 3.92
C TRP A 116 12.91 -4.54 4.47
N GLU A 117 14.10 -4.71 5.02
CA GLU A 117 14.49 -5.96 5.68
C GLU A 117 13.61 -6.20 6.92
N MET A 118 13.35 -5.15 7.72
CA MET A 118 12.48 -5.27 8.88
C MET A 118 11.01 -5.43 8.49
N HIS A 119 10.56 -4.73 7.45
CA HIS A 119 9.22 -4.87 6.88
C HIS A 119 8.92 -6.32 6.47
N ASP A 120 9.84 -6.93 5.72
CA ASP A 120 9.71 -8.31 5.30
C ASP A 120 9.68 -9.26 6.51
N PHE A 121 10.59 -9.06 7.46
CA PHE A 121 10.65 -9.85 8.68
C PHE A 121 9.36 -9.79 9.50
N LEU A 122 8.78 -8.60 9.69
CA LEU A 122 7.56 -8.44 10.49
C LEU A 122 6.37 -9.17 9.87
N TYR A 123 6.21 -9.14 8.54
CA TYR A 123 5.15 -9.90 7.87
C TYR A 123 5.40 -11.40 7.90
N GLU A 124 6.64 -11.84 7.74
CA GLU A 124 6.99 -13.26 7.79
C GLU A 124 6.88 -13.88 9.20
N HIS A 125 6.86 -13.00 10.23
CA HIS A 125 6.84 -13.40 11.64
C HIS A 125 5.68 -12.79 12.43
N GLN A 126 4.52 -12.57 11.79
CA GLN A 126 3.35 -11.95 12.43
C GLN A 126 2.96 -12.60 13.78
N ALA A 127 3.09 -13.91 13.90
CA ALA A 127 2.75 -14.63 15.12
C ALA A 127 3.63 -14.25 16.33
N THR A 128 4.75 -13.56 16.13
CA THR A 128 5.71 -13.20 17.17
C THR A 128 5.80 -11.70 17.47
N LEU A 129 4.91 -10.90 16.90
CA LEU A 129 4.95 -9.42 17.06
C LEU A 129 4.81 -8.94 18.51
N GLY A 130 4.23 -9.77 19.40
CA GLY A 130 4.14 -9.50 20.83
C GLY A 130 5.42 -9.80 21.62
N ASP A 131 6.43 -10.42 21.01
CA ASP A 131 7.70 -10.71 21.66
C ASP A 131 8.81 -9.75 21.18
N PRO A 132 9.18 -8.73 21.99
CA PRO A 132 10.18 -7.76 21.60
C PRO A 132 11.56 -8.37 21.38
N THR A 133 11.86 -9.54 21.97
CA THR A 133 13.17 -10.19 21.84
C THR A 133 13.40 -10.74 20.43
N VAL A 134 12.31 -11.10 19.72
CA VAL A 134 12.37 -11.61 18.34
C VAL A 134 12.78 -10.49 17.38
N ALA A 135 12.14 -9.34 17.44
CA ALA A 135 12.49 -8.17 16.62
C ALA A 135 13.90 -7.65 16.95
N LEU A 136 14.26 -7.60 18.22
CA LEU A 136 15.61 -7.21 18.68
C LEU A 136 16.68 -8.18 18.16
N GLY A 137 16.42 -9.48 18.23
CA GLY A 137 17.32 -10.52 17.69
C GLY A 137 17.54 -10.34 16.19
N TYR A 138 16.49 -9.96 15.43
CA TYR A 138 16.63 -9.69 14.01
C TYR A 138 17.36 -8.36 13.74
N ALA A 139 17.07 -7.30 14.49
CA ALA A 139 17.81 -6.04 14.41
C ALA A 139 19.31 -6.25 14.60
N LYS A 140 19.72 -7.09 15.56
CA LYS A 140 21.11 -7.50 15.76
C LYS A 140 21.69 -8.23 14.55
N LYS A 141 20.93 -9.14 13.91
CA LYS A 141 21.37 -9.84 12.68
C LYS A 141 21.56 -8.87 11.51
N LEU A 142 20.76 -7.83 11.44
CA LEU A 142 20.86 -6.76 10.43
C LEU A 142 22.05 -5.82 10.70
N GLY A 143 22.73 -5.94 11.83
CA GLY A 143 23.86 -5.07 12.23
C GLY A 143 23.41 -3.69 12.71
N LEU A 144 22.17 -3.55 13.18
CA LEU A 144 21.67 -2.30 13.72
C LEU A 144 22.31 -1.99 15.08
N ASP A 145 22.43 -0.70 15.42
CA ASP A 145 22.63 -0.26 16.79
C ASP A 145 21.37 -0.60 17.61
N THR A 146 21.46 -1.71 18.34
CA THR A 146 20.32 -2.25 19.09
C THR A 146 19.93 -1.36 20.27
N GLN A 147 20.88 -0.66 20.89
CA GLN A 147 20.56 0.28 21.97
C GLN A 147 19.78 1.49 21.46
N ARG A 148 20.17 2.00 20.30
CA ARG A 148 19.42 3.05 19.61
C ARG A 148 18.04 2.57 19.21
N PHE A 149 17.94 1.37 18.62
CA PHE A 149 16.71 0.74 18.17
C PHE A 149 15.69 0.59 19.30
N GLU A 150 16.10 -0.03 20.44
CA GLU A 150 15.25 -0.18 21.61
C GLU A 150 14.82 1.15 22.22
N ARG A 151 15.75 2.10 22.34
CA ARG A 151 15.47 3.44 22.87
C ARG A 151 14.46 4.18 22.02
N GLU A 152 14.58 4.15 20.68
CA GLU A 152 13.67 4.85 19.78
C GLU A 152 12.26 4.28 19.86
N ILE A 153 12.10 2.96 19.98
CA ILE A 153 10.80 2.29 20.19
C ILE A 153 10.22 2.68 21.56
N ALA A 154 11.00 2.54 22.63
CA ALA A 154 10.55 2.83 23.99
C ALA A 154 10.16 4.30 24.23
N GLN A 155 10.74 5.22 23.45
CA GLN A 155 10.46 6.67 23.52
C GLN A 155 9.46 7.13 22.45
N HIS A 156 8.88 6.23 21.66
CA HIS A 156 7.93 6.53 20.59
C HIS A 156 8.41 7.59 19.59
N VAL A 157 9.74 7.58 19.27
CA VAL A 157 10.40 8.60 18.44
C VAL A 157 9.72 8.73 17.06
N HIS A 158 9.21 7.64 16.54
CA HIS A 158 8.63 7.56 15.19
C HIS A 158 7.10 7.69 15.16
N GLU A 159 6.45 7.86 16.31
CA GLU A 159 4.98 7.92 16.41
C GLU A 159 4.37 8.99 15.49
N LYS A 160 5.04 10.15 15.39
CA LYS A 160 4.57 11.23 14.53
C LYS A 160 4.50 10.82 13.06
N LYS A 161 5.54 10.13 12.54
CA LYS A 161 5.58 9.63 11.17
C LYS A 161 4.44 8.66 10.92
N ILE A 162 4.22 7.71 11.84
CA ILE A 162 3.16 6.71 11.75
C ILE A 162 1.78 7.39 11.77
N LYS A 163 1.57 8.37 12.65
CA LYS A 163 0.32 9.15 12.70
C LYS A 163 0.09 9.97 11.43
N ASP A 164 1.13 10.56 10.86
CA ASP A 164 1.03 11.32 9.62
C ASP A 164 0.62 10.39 8.44
N ASP A 165 1.16 9.18 8.37
CA ASP A 165 0.75 8.17 7.39
C ASP A 165 -0.71 7.76 7.59
N PHE A 166 -1.09 7.42 8.84
CA PHE A 166 -2.45 7.06 9.21
C PHE A 166 -3.45 8.13 8.80
N MET A 167 -3.20 9.40 9.18
CA MET A 167 -4.07 10.51 8.83
C MET A 167 -4.10 10.79 7.32
N GLY A 168 -2.99 10.54 6.63
CA GLY A 168 -2.93 10.57 5.17
C GLY A 168 -3.85 9.52 4.53
N GLY A 169 -3.87 8.32 5.12
CA GLY A 169 -4.79 7.25 4.74
C GLY A 169 -6.24 7.61 4.97
N VAL A 170 -6.59 8.12 6.15
CA VAL A 170 -7.95 8.58 6.47
C VAL A 170 -8.44 9.60 5.46
N ARG A 171 -7.63 10.64 5.16
CA ARG A 171 -7.96 11.65 4.14
C ARG A 171 -8.14 11.07 2.74
N SER A 172 -7.43 9.98 2.43
CA SER A 172 -7.53 9.27 1.16
C SER A 172 -8.71 8.29 1.09
N GLY A 173 -9.46 8.12 2.18
CA GLY A 173 -10.61 7.20 2.25
C GLY A 173 -10.23 5.77 2.66
N VAL A 174 -9.06 5.55 3.30
CA VAL A 174 -8.70 4.26 3.90
C VAL A 174 -9.58 4.02 5.12
N ASN A 175 -10.25 2.88 5.16
CA ASN A 175 -11.13 2.45 6.26
C ASN A 175 -10.79 1.04 6.78
N GLY A 176 -9.70 0.44 6.32
CA GLY A 176 -9.20 -0.86 6.72
C GLY A 176 -7.89 -1.21 6.01
N THR A 177 -7.27 -2.31 6.40
CA THR A 177 -6.00 -2.77 5.84
C THR A 177 -6.09 -4.22 5.36
N PRO A 178 -5.40 -4.57 4.26
CA PRO A 178 -4.65 -3.64 3.39
C PRO A 178 -5.59 -2.77 2.54
N THR A 179 -5.21 -1.54 2.25
CA THR A 179 -5.82 -0.72 1.21
C THR A 179 -4.76 -0.36 0.18
N PHE A 180 -5.06 -0.59 -1.10
CA PHE A 180 -4.15 -0.32 -2.21
C PHE A 180 -4.61 0.86 -3.06
N TYR A 181 -3.63 1.63 -3.55
CA TYR A 181 -3.81 2.64 -4.59
C TYR A 181 -2.92 2.30 -5.79
N VAL A 182 -3.54 2.13 -6.94
CA VAL A 182 -2.88 1.87 -8.23
C VAL A 182 -2.86 3.18 -9.01
N ASN A 183 -1.68 3.74 -9.25
CA ASN A 183 -1.49 5.04 -9.90
C ASN A 183 -2.35 6.15 -9.26
N GLY A 184 -2.45 6.13 -7.92
CA GLY A 184 -3.18 7.14 -7.15
C GLY A 184 -4.70 6.94 -7.07
N VAL A 185 -5.25 5.88 -7.64
CA VAL A 185 -6.69 5.54 -7.56
C VAL A 185 -6.87 4.30 -6.70
N ARG A 186 -7.78 4.35 -5.71
CA ARG A 186 -8.04 3.20 -4.83
C ARG A 186 -8.44 1.97 -5.65
N HIS A 187 -7.85 0.85 -5.28
CA HIS A 187 -8.20 -0.46 -5.82
C HIS A 187 -9.19 -1.11 -4.87
N ASP A 188 -10.43 -1.27 -5.34
CA ASP A 188 -11.52 -1.89 -4.56
C ASP A 188 -11.72 -3.38 -4.92
N GLY A 189 -10.80 -3.94 -5.70
CA GLY A 189 -10.78 -5.36 -6.06
C GLY A 189 -9.98 -6.19 -5.06
N PRO A 190 -9.81 -7.49 -5.38
CA PRO A 190 -9.02 -8.41 -4.58
C PRO A 190 -7.55 -7.99 -4.47
N ALA A 191 -6.87 -8.41 -3.40
CA ALA A 191 -5.46 -8.09 -3.12
C ALA A 191 -4.47 -9.05 -3.82
N GLU A 192 -4.96 -10.02 -4.58
CA GLU A 192 -4.18 -10.98 -5.34
C GLU A 192 -3.39 -10.28 -6.46
N ALA A 193 -2.20 -10.78 -6.74
CA ALA A 193 -1.29 -10.18 -7.69
C ALA A 193 -1.89 -9.97 -9.08
N ASP A 194 -2.65 -10.96 -9.59
CA ASP A 194 -3.27 -10.86 -10.93
C ASP A 194 -4.26 -9.70 -11.01
N ALA A 195 -5.06 -9.48 -9.95
CA ALA A 195 -6.02 -8.37 -9.89
C ALA A 195 -5.31 -7.01 -9.79
N LEU A 196 -4.24 -6.92 -9.00
CA LEU A 196 -3.43 -5.71 -8.88
C LEU A 196 -2.71 -5.37 -10.19
N VAL A 197 -2.14 -6.37 -10.86
CA VAL A 197 -1.47 -6.18 -12.17
C VAL A 197 -2.47 -5.74 -13.25
N GLU A 198 -3.66 -6.36 -13.29
CA GLU A 198 -4.71 -5.97 -14.24
C GLU A 198 -5.22 -4.54 -13.99
N ALA A 199 -5.27 -4.11 -12.72
CA ALA A 199 -5.64 -2.74 -12.39
C ALA A 199 -4.67 -1.69 -12.97
N PHE A 200 -3.39 -2.02 -13.15
CA PHE A 200 -2.45 -1.13 -13.85
C PHE A 200 -2.75 -1.03 -15.35
N ARG A 201 -3.19 -2.11 -15.98
CA ARG A 201 -3.52 -2.14 -17.42
C ARG A 201 -4.76 -1.30 -17.72
N THR A 202 -5.79 -1.44 -16.91
CA THR A 202 -7.07 -0.73 -17.10
C THR A 202 -6.99 0.75 -16.77
N LYS A 203 -6.19 1.15 -15.75
CA LYS A 203 -6.05 2.54 -15.31
C LYS A 203 -5.00 3.35 -16.09
N SER A 204 -4.25 2.72 -16.99
CA SER A 204 -3.30 3.40 -17.90
C SER A 204 -3.94 3.82 -19.24
N SER A 205 -5.23 3.47 -19.47
CA SER A 205 -5.93 3.70 -20.72
C SER A 205 -6.92 4.88 -20.68
N ASN A 206 -6.86 5.73 -19.63
CA ASN A 206 -7.69 6.92 -19.48
C ASN A 206 -6.86 8.19 -19.35
#